data_6a6cfd837ee674d711b29b4612882855
#
_entry.id   6a6cfd837ee674d711b29b4612882855
#
_cell.length_a   1.000
_cell.length_b   1.000
_cell.length_c   1.000
_cell.angle_alpha   90.00
_cell.angle_beta   90.00
_cell.angle_gamma   90.00
#
_symmetry.space_group_name_H-M   'P 1'
#
loop_
_entity.id
_entity.type
_entity.pdbx_description
1 polymer ?
#
loop_
_entity_poly.entity_id
_entity_poly.type
_entity_poly.pdbx_seq_one_letter_code
_entity_poly.pdbx_strand_id
1 'polypeptide(L)'
;MALREIGDGWIHIKDNAPIRRVVFAKAMWAAGGGAQVFLLILIGMEAGFGSVAAGSIGILYMARGFGSGTGPVIGRRLMRSDRLKPSLLGWSIFFAGVFYLAISAVDWSWVILLLVFISHGSSGINWVMSTTLLQERTDDEWRGRVAGTDYLLLTSMMGFSALGAGLILEGGHLTLRETIALTAIIQIGMGAIWLIFATPKERLMIN
;
A
#
# COMPACT_ATOMS: atom_id res chain seq x y z
N MET A 1 -4.49 20.54 21.85
CA MET A 1 -5.77 19.95 21.41
C MET A 1 -5.49 18.78 20.46
N ALA A 2 -4.90 18.99 19.28
CA ALA A 2 -4.64 17.95 18.29
C ALA A 2 -3.82 16.71 18.78
N LEU A 3 -2.73 16.91 19.51
CA LEU A 3 -1.91 15.80 20.04
C LEU A 3 -2.68 14.91 21.04
N ARG A 4 -3.59 15.50 21.82
CA ARG A 4 -4.44 14.74 22.73
C ARG A 4 -5.44 13.89 21.94
N GLU A 5 -6.06 14.44 20.91
CA GLU A 5 -7.01 13.70 20.05
C GLU A 5 -6.35 12.52 19.31
N ILE A 6 -5.10 12.69 18.86
CA ILE A 6 -4.29 11.61 18.30
C ILE A 6 -4.00 10.54 19.36
N GLY A 7 -3.63 10.95 20.57
CA GLY A 7 -3.41 10.04 21.70
C GLY A 7 -4.66 9.24 22.05
N ASP A 8 -5.81 9.90 22.14
CA ASP A 8 -7.10 9.26 22.39
C ASP A 8 -7.47 8.27 21.27
N GLY A 9 -7.25 8.67 20.01
CA GLY A 9 -7.44 7.80 18.85
C GLY A 9 -6.53 6.56 18.89
N TRP A 10 -5.28 6.73 19.30
CA TRP A 10 -4.34 5.61 19.43
C TRP A 10 -4.75 4.63 20.53
N ILE A 11 -5.21 5.11 21.69
CA ILE A 11 -5.71 4.27 22.77
C ILE A 11 -6.93 3.49 22.29
N HIS A 12 -7.89 4.15 21.63
CA HIS A 12 -9.07 3.50 21.07
C HIS A 12 -8.71 2.39 20.06
N ILE A 13 -7.75 2.65 19.15
CA ILE A 13 -7.24 1.65 18.20
C ILE A 13 -6.59 0.49 18.93
N LYS A 14 -5.77 0.75 19.95
CA LYS A 14 -5.07 -0.28 20.72
C LYS A 14 -6.06 -1.22 21.42
N ASP A 15 -7.12 -0.69 21.98
CA ASP A 15 -8.09 -1.46 22.76
C ASP A 15 -9.10 -2.22 21.87
N ASN A 16 -9.28 -1.78 20.60
CA ASN A 16 -10.19 -2.39 19.67
C ASN A 16 -9.46 -3.23 18.61
N ALA A 17 -9.33 -4.53 18.86
CA ALA A 17 -8.59 -5.44 17.98
C ALA A 17 -9.05 -5.44 16.51
N PRO A 18 -10.36 -5.39 16.17
CA PRO A 18 -10.84 -5.27 14.79
C PRO A 18 -10.38 -4.00 14.08
N ILE A 19 -10.44 -2.85 14.77
CA ILE A 19 -9.99 -1.55 14.25
C ILE A 19 -8.47 -1.58 14.06
N ARG A 20 -7.75 -2.02 15.08
CA ARG A 20 -6.28 -2.14 15.07
C ARG A 20 -5.77 -2.93 13.88
N ARG A 21 -6.37 -4.09 13.56
CA ARG A 21 -5.95 -4.89 12.41
C ARG A 21 -6.07 -4.11 11.10
N VAL A 22 -7.17 -3.41 10.88
CA VAL A 22 -7.38 -2.62 9.65
C VAL A 22 -6.37 -1.48 9.53
N VAL A 23 -6.11 -0.75 10.61
CA VAL A 23 -5.08 0.31 10.65
C VAL A 23 -3.71 -0.26 10.31
N PHE A 24 -3.35 -1.41 10.90
CA PHE A 24 -2.08 -2.07 10.59
C PHE A 24 -2.00 -2.60 9.14
N ALA A 25 -3.11 -2.97 8.49
CA ALA A 25 -3.09 -3.36 7.09
C ALA A 25 -2.57 -2.24 6.18
N LYS A 26 -2.96 -0.99 6.42
CA LYS A 26 -2.44 0.17 5.69
C LYS A 26 -0.96 0.42 5.97
N ALA A 27 -0.55 0.33 7.25
CA ALA A 27 0.86 0.47 7.62
C ALA A 27 1.74 -0.63 6.99
N MET A 28 1.25 -1.87 6.94
CA MET A 28 1.92 -2.99 6.28
C MET A 28 2.07 -2.76 4.78
N TRP A 29 1.02 -2.24 4.12
CA TRP A 29 1.13 -1.84 2.72
C TRP A 29 2.18 -0.73 2.54
N ALA A 30 2.19 0.27 3.41
CA ALA A 30 3.07 1.43 3.33
C ALA A 30 4.55 1.08 3.55
N ALA A 31 4.85 -0.02 4.28
CA ALA A 31 6.22 -0.45 4.54
C ALA A 31 7.04 -0.75 3.26
N GLY A 32 6.39 -1.27 2.21
CA GLY A 32 6.99 -1.40 0.88
C GLY A 32 6.49 -0.35 -0.09
N GLY A 33 5.16 -0.14 -0.13
CA GLY A 33 4.49 0.74 -1.08
C GLY A 33 4.89 2.21 -0.97
N GLY A 34 5.29 2.69 0.21
CA GLY A 34 5.78 4.06 0.40
C GLY A 34 7.05 4.33 -0.41
N ALA A 35 8.04 3.44 -0.30
CA ALA A 35 9.26 3.52 -1.10
C ALA A 35 8.97 3.38 -2.61
N GLN A 36 8.06 2.47 -2.99
CA GLN A 36 7.72 2.25 -4.40
C GLN A 36 7.15 3.50 -5.07
N VAL A 37 6.35 4.31 -4.35
CA VAL A 37 5.87 5.60 -4.87
C VAL A 37 7.02 6.58 -5.13
N PHE A 38 8.01 6.62 -4.23
CA PHE A 38 9.23 7.42 -4.43
C PHE A 38 10.08 6.88 -5.60
N LEU A 39 10.28 5.56 -5.65
CA LEU A 39 11.11 4.91 -6.67
C LEU A 39 10.54 5.07 -8.09
N LEU A 40 9.22 5.29 -8.26
CA LEU A 40 8.64 5.62 -9.58
C LEU A 40 9.26 6.87 -10.21
N ILE A 41 9.72 7.83 -9.41
CA ILE A 41 10.41 9.03 -9.92
C ILE A 41 11.74 8.59 -10.57
N LEU A 42 12.52 7.79 -9.86
CA LEU A 42 13.83 7.32 -10.31
C LEU A 42 13.70 6.39 -11.53
N ILE A 43 12.71 5.49 -11.53
CA ILE A 43 12.37 4.67 -12.70
C ILE A 43 12.04 5.56 -13.91
N GLY A 44 11.24 6.61 -13.69
CA GLY A 44 10.87 7.53 -14.78
C GLY A 44 12.05 8.35 -15.31
N MET A 45 13.06 8.62 -14.50
CA MET A 45 14.29 9.29 -14.94
C MET A 45 15.13 8.38 -15.87
N GLU A 46 15.11 7.07 -15.67
CA GLU A 46 15.90 6.10 -16.43
C GLU A 46 15.13 5.46 -17.60
N ALA A 47 13.79 5.35 -17.51
CA ALA A 47 12.96 4.58 -18.46
C ALA A 47 12.81 5.20 -19.86
N GLY A 48 13.02 6.51 -20.02
CA GLY A 48 13.11 7.15 -21.34
C GLY A 48 11.84 7.13 -22.21
N PHE A 49 10.62 7.09 -21.62
CA PHE A 49 9.35 7.10 -22.37
C PHE A 49 8.99 8.44 -23.03
N GLY A 50 9.63 9.51 -22.60
CA GLY A 50 9.40 10.85 -23.11
C GLY A 50 10.69 11.48 -23.62
N SER A 51 10.59 12.61 -24.28
CA SER A 51 11.74 13.40 -24.72
C SER A 51 12.58 13.98 -23.57
N VAL A 52 11.97 14.09 -22.39
CA VAL A 52 12.60 14.51 -21.14
C VAL A 52 12.09 13.62 -19.99
N ALA A 53 12.90 13.48 -18.93
CA ALA A 53 12.58 12.64 -17.76
C ALA A 53 11.21 12.95 -17.13
N ALA A 54 10.83 14.24 -17.09
CA ALA A 54 9.52 14.65 -16.54
C ALA A 54 8.33 13.99 -17.27
N GLY A 55 8.43 13.79 -18.59
CA GLY A 55 7.40 13.08 -19.35
C GLY A 55 7.27 11.61 -18.95
N SER A 56 8.39 10.92 -18.78
CA SER A 56 8.41 9.52 -18.33
C SER A 56 7.84 9.36 -16.92
N ILE A 57 8.20 10.24 -15.98
CA ILE A 57 7.64 10.28 -14.63
C ILE A 57 6.13 10.49 -14.69
N GLY A 58 5.66 11.47 -15.50
CA GLY A 58 4.23 11.77 -15.67
C GLY A 58 3.43 10.57 -16.17
N ILE A 59 3.95 9.84 -17.18
CA ILE A 59 3.31 8.64 -17.73
C ILE A 59 3.22 7.52 -16.69
N LEU A 60 4.27 7.29 -15.89
CA LEU A 60 4.24 6.30 -14.79
C LEU A 60 3.21 6.68 -13.72
N TYR A 61 3.16 7.96 -13.32
CA TYR A 61 2.16 8.44 -12.36
C TYR A 61 0.73 8.40 -12.92
N MET A 62 0.56 8.60 -14.22
CA MET A 62 -0.72 8.40 -14.89
C MET A 62 -1.14 6.92 -14.81
N ALA A 63 -0.27 5.96 -15.15
CA ALA A 63 -0.54 4.54 -15.00
C ALA A 63 -0.90 4.15 -13.57
N ARG A 64 -0.15 4.70 -12.59
CA ARG A 64 -0.43 4.57 -11.16
C ARG A 64 -1.82 5.08 -10.81
N GLY A 65 -2.17 6.31 -11.22
CA GLY A 65 -3.46 6.95 -10.94
C GLY A 65 -4.63 6.16 -11.48
N PHE A 66 -4.55 5.77 -12.77
CA PHE A 66 -5.57 4.93 -13.40
C PHE A 66 -5.69 3.57 -12.72
N GLY A 67 -4.58 2.92 -12.37
CA GLY A 67 -4.59 1.67 -11.62
C GLY A 67 -5.33 1.82 -10.30
N SER A 68 -4.94 2.80 -9.48
CA SER A 68 -5.54 3.04 -8.16
C SER A 68 -7.04 3.35 -8.23
N GLY A 69 -7.49 4.05 -9.28
CA GLY A 69 -8.91 4.37 -9.48
C GLY A 69 -9.72 3.18 -10.01
N THR A 70 -9.18 2.44 -11.00
CA THR A 70 -9.91 1.35 -11.65
C THR A 70 -9.90 0.05 -10.84
N GLY A 71 -8.84 -0.21 -10.07
CA GLY A 71 -8.71 -1.41 -9.26
C GLY A 71 -9.92 -1.70 -8.37
N PRO A 72 -10.39 -0.75 -7.53
CA PRO A 72 -11.59 -0.92 -6.72
C PRO A 72 -12.86 -1.15 -7.52
N VAL A 73 -12.98 -0.54 -8.72
CA VAL A 73 -14.14 -0.73 -9.60
C VAL A 73 -14.18 -2.17 -10.13
N ILE A 74 -13.04 -2.67 -10.62
CA ILE A 74 -12.88 -4.06 -11.10
C ILE A 74 -13.05 -5.04 -9.93
N GLY A 75 -12.44 -4.75 -8.78
CA GLY A 75 -12.48 -5.57 -7.56
C GLY A 75 -13.79 -5.49 -6.78
N ARG A 76 -14.78 -4.70 -7.22
CA ARG A 76 -16.03 -4.44 -6.48
C ARG A 76 -16.76 -5.72 -6.03
N ARG A 77 -16.79 -6.75 -6.88
CA ARG A 77 -17.43 -8.04 -6.53
C ARG A 77 -16.67 -8.76 -5.42
N LEU A 78 -15.33 -8.71 -5.45
CA LEU A 78 -14.47 -9.31 -4.43
C LEU A 78 -14.65 -8.60 -3.08
N MET A 79 -14.72 -7.27 -3.09
CA MET A 79 -14.91 -6.45 -1.89
C MET A 79 -16.29 -6.63 -1.23
N ARG A 80 -17.30 -7.08 -1.98
CA ARG A 80 -18.64 -7.37 -1.46
C ARG A 80 -18.82 -8.81 -0.97
N SER A 81 -17.88 -9.68 -1.27
CA SER A 81 -17.95 -11.10 -0.89
C SER A 81 -17.49 -11.28 0.57
N ASP A 82 -18.40 -11.64 1.46
CA ASP A 82 -18.08 -11.91 2.88
C ASP A 82 -17.05 -13.03 3.02
N ARG A 83 -17.07 -14.01 2.13
CA ARG A 83 -16.09 -15.09 2.09
C ARG A 83 -14.67 -14.59 1.77
N LEU A 84 -14.52 -13.57 0.92
CA LEU A 84 -13.22 -13.08 0.44
C LEU A 84 -12.69 -11.89 1.24
N LYS A 85 -13.56 -11.06 1.81
CA LYS A 85 -13.19 -9.89 2.62
C LYS A 85 -12.04 -10.14 3.60
N PRO A 86 -12.03 -11.22 4.40
CA PRO A 86 -10.99 -11.45 5.39
C PRO A 86 -9.57 -11.55 4.81
N SER A 87 -9.45 -12.10 3.61
CA SER A 87 -8.15 -12.31 2.95
C SER A 87 -7.81 -11.21 1.94
N LEU A 88 -8.78 -10.39 1.54
CA LEU A 88 -8.62 -9.45 0.43
C LEU A 88 -7.55 -8.40 0.70
N LEU A 89 -7.45 -7.88 1.95
CA LEU A 89 -6.40 -6.94 2.34
C LEU A 89 -5.00 -7.56 2.17
N GLY A 90 -4.82 -8.80 2.60
CA GLY A 90 -3.54 -9.50 2.44
C GLY A 90 -3.19 -9.75 0.98
N TRP A 91 -4.14 -10.25 0.19
CA TRP A 91 -3.92 -10.48 -1.24
C TRP A 91 -3.62 -9.19 -2.00
N SER A 92 -4.28 -8.09 -1.67
CA SER A 92 -4.03 -6.81 -2.32
C SER A 92 -2.63 -6.26 -2.03
N ILE A 93 -2.13 -6.42 -0.79
CA ILE A 93 -0.75 -6.07 -0.43
C ILE A 93 0.25 -6.99 -1.15
N PHE A 94 -0.01 -8.30 -1.13
CA PHE A 94 0.85 -9.32 -1.72
C PHE A 94 1.02 -9.12 -3.23
N PHE A 95 -0.08 -8.99 -3.97
CA PHE A 95 -0.01 -8.80 -5.42
C PHE A 95 0.59 -7.45 -5.82
N ALA A 96 0.35 -6.38 -5.05
CA ALA A 96 1.04 -5.12 -5.30
C ALA A 96 2.56 -5.32 -5.26
N GLY A 97 3.08 -6.05 -4.28
CA GLY A 97 4.50 -6.38 -4.19
C GLY A 97 4.99 -7.28 -5.34
N VAL A 98 4.22 -8.32 -5.72
CA VAL A 98 4.59 -9.22 -6.83
C VAL A 98 4.80 -8.45 -8.14
N PHE A 99 3.93 -7.50 -8.46
CA PHE A 99 4.08 -6.70 -9.68
C PHE A 99 5.26 -5.72 -9.61
N TYR A 100 5.59 -5.17 -8.44
CA TYR A 100 6.82 -4.39 -8.27
C TYR A 100 8.08 -5.27 -8.36
N LEU A 101 8.04 -6.50 -7.87
CA LEU A 101 9.13 -7.44 -8.08
C LEU A 101 9.34 -7.74 -9.57
N ALA A 102 8.25 -7.89 -10.32
CA ALA A 102 8.36 -8.03 -11.77
C ALA A 102 8.97 -6.79 -12.45
N ILE A 103 8.64 -5.56 -12.00
CA ILE A 103 9.24 -4.32 -12.52
C ILE A 103 10.77 -4.31 -12.30
N SER A 104 11.28 -4.85 -11.20
CA SER A 104 12.72 -4.93 -10.95
C SER A 104 13.45 -5.87 -11.90
N ALA A 105 12.75 -6.87 -12.45
CA ALA A 105 13.32 -7.96 -13.24
C ALA A 105 13.20 -7.78 -14.76
N VAL A 106 12.29 -6.91 -15.23
CA VAL A 106 12.08 -6.67 -16.68
C VAL A 106 12.84 -5.46 -17.18
N ASP A 107 13.04 -5.37 -18.50
CA ASP A 107 13.53 -4.15 -19.13
C ASP A 107 12.47 -3.04 -19.03
N TRP A 108 12.92 -1.82 -18.72
CA TRP A 108 12.04 -0.68 -18.53
C TRP A 108 11.55 -0.13 -19.88
N SER A 109 10.59 -0.86 -20.42
CA SER A 109 9.85 -0.57 -21.65
C SER A 109 8.39 -0.26 -21.28
N TRP A 110 7.53 -0.10 -22.28
CA TRP A 110 6.09 0.12 -22.08
C TRP A 110 5.39 -0.93 -21.19
N VAL A 111 6.01 -2.13 -21.04
CA VAL A 111 5.50 -3.20 -20.17
C VAL A 111 5.41 -2.76 -18.72
N ILE A 112 6.32 -1.91 -18.22
CA ILE A 112 6.24 -1.47 -16.83
C ILE A 112 5.01 -0.61 -16.54
N LEU A 113 4.43 0.06 -17.53
CA LEU A 113 3.18 0.82 -17.34
C LEU A 113 2.04 -0.11 -16.96
N LEU A 114 1.96 -1.27 -17.60
CA LEU A 114 0.97 -2.29 -17.26
C LEU A 114 1.22 -2.86 -15.87
N LEU A 115 2.47 -3.13 -15.51
CA LEU A 115 2.83 -3.65 -14.20
C LEU A 115 2.53 -2.62 -13.09
N VAL A 116 2.86 -1.35 -13.31
CA VAL A 116 2.51 -0.24 -12.40
C VAL A 116 1.00 -0.11 -12.26
N PHE A 117 0.26 -0.15 -13.37
CA PHE A 117 -1.20 -0.08 -13.37
C PHE A 117 -1.81 -1.21 -12.52
N ILE A 118 -1.39 -2.47 -12.71
CA ILE A 118 -1.94 -3.62 -11.98
C ILE A 118 -1.54 -3.57 -10.51
N SER A 119 -0.29 -3.25 -10.20
CA SER A 119 0.19 -3.11 -8.82
C SER A 119 -0.61 -2.07 -8.05
N HIS A 120 -0.79 -0.89 -8.65
CA HIS A 120 -1.56 0.18 -8.02
C HIS A 120 -3.07 -0.06 -8.05
N GLY A 121 -3.57 -0.89 -8.97
CA GLY A 121 -4.93 -1.43 -8.92
C GLY A 121 -5.15 -2.27 -7.67
N SER A 122 -4.22 -3.17 -7.36
CA SER A 122 -4.23 -3.95 -6.12
C SER A 122 -4.15 -3.03 -4.88
N SER A 123 -3.28 -2.04 -4.91
CA SER A 123 -3.15 -1.02 -3.85
C SER A 123 -4.43 -0.22 -3.66
N GLY A 124 -5.13 0.13 -4.75
CA GLY A 124 -6.43 0.80 -4.71
C GLY A 124 -7.51 -0.03 -4.01
N ILE A 125 -7.54 -1.34 -4.26
CA ILE A 125 -8.44 -2.27 -3.55
C ILE A 125 -8.12 -2.25 -2.05
N ASN A 126 -6.84 -2.33 -1.68
CA ASN A 126 -6.42 -2.23 -0.27
C ASN A 126 -6.91 -0.93 0.37
N TRP A 127 -6.69 0.19 -0.30
CA TRP A 127 -7.06 1.51 0.19
C TRP A 127 -8.58 1.63 0.44
N VAL A 128 -9.39 1.32 -0.55
CA VAL A 128 -10.85 1.43 -0.43
C VAL A 128 -11.38 0.46 0.62
N MET A 129 -10.93 -0.81 0.59
CA MET A 129 -11.41 -1.84 1.51
C MET A 129 -11.05 -1.53 2.96
N SER A 130 -9.78 -1.14 3.23
CA SER A 130 -9.35 -0.81 4.58
C SER A 130 -10.04 0.44 5.11
N THR A 131 -10.27 1.45 4.27
CA THR A 131 -10.99 2.66 4.66
C THR A 131 -12.46 2.37 4.98
N THR A 132 -13.13 1.57 4.14
CA THR A 132 -14.51 1.15 4.38
C THR A 132 -14.63 0.36 5.69
N LEU A 133 -13.79 -0.66 5.89
CA LEU A 133 -13.80 -1.45 7.12
C LEU A 133 -13.48 -0.61 8.36
N LEU A 134 -12.60 0.37 8.26
CA LEU A 134 -12.30 1.27 9.37
C LEU A 134 -13.52 2.09 9.75
N GLN A 135 -14.23 2.63 8.76
CA GLN A 135 -15.47 3.40 8.99
C GLN A 135 -16.60 2.54 9.53
N GLU A 136 -16.80 1.33 9.01
CA GLU A 136 -17.83 0.39 9.48
C GLU A 136 -17.61 -0.06 10.93
N ARG A 137 -16.34 -0.13 11.38
CA ARG A 137 -15.96 -0.65 12.72
C ARG A 137 -15.79 0.44 13.77
N THR A 138 -15.86 1.71 13.38
CA THR A 138 -15.60 2.82 14.28
C THR A 138 -16.89 3.61 14.50
N ASP A 139 -17.27 3.78 15.76
CA ASP A 139 -18.43 4.60 16.15
C ASP A 139 -18.24 6.06 15.74
N ASP A 140 -19.33 6.75 15.44
CA ASP A 140 -19.33 8.11 14.88
C ASP A 140 -18.51 9.10 15.71
N GLU A 141 -18.57 9.00 17.02
CA GLU A 141 -17.82 9.88 17.92
C GLU A 141 -16.30 9.70 17.87
N TRP A 142 -15.82 8.53 17.42
CA TRP A 142 -14.40 8.19 17.31
C TRP A 142 -13.83 8.30 15.91
N ARG A 143 -14.68 8.38 14.88
CA ARG A 143 -14.24 8.35 13.47
C ARG A 143 -13.16 9.36 13.14
N GLY A 144 -13.29 10.60 13.59
CA GLY A 144 -12.29 11.64 13.30
C GLY A 144 -10.93 11.34 13.93
N ARG A 145 -10.92 10.92 15.21
CA ARG A 145 -9.69 10.61 15.96
C ARG A 145 -9.00 9.37 15.40
N VAL A 146 -9.76 8.31 15.14
CA VAL A 146 -9.25 7.06 14.57
C VAL A 146 -8.72 7.30 13.15
N ALA A 147 -9.45 8.01 12.30
CA ALA A 147 -9.02 8.32 10.93
C ALA A 147 -7.75 9.19 10.91
N GLY A 148 -7.66 10.20 11.79
CA GLY A 148 -6.46 11.02 11.91
C GLY A 148 -5.24 10.22 12.34
N THR A 149 -5.40 9.31 13.31
CA THR A 149 -4.33 8.43 13.80
C THR A 149 -3.92 7.41 12.75
N ASP A 150 -4.90 6.81 12.04
CA ASP A 150 -4.65 5.89 10.91
C ASP A 150 -3.84 6.57 9.81
N TYR A 151 -4.22 7.81 9.44
CA TYR A 151 -3.53 8.57 8.40
C TYR A 151 -2.11 8.99 8.84
N LEU A 152 -1.93 9.36 10.11
CA LEU A 152 -0.61 9.66 10.67
C LEU A 152 0.31 8.44 10.60
N LEU A 153 -0.17 7.27 11.02
CA LEU A 153 0.61 6.03 10.97
C LEU A 153 0.96 5.65 9.53
N LEU A 154 -0.01 5.71 8.62
CA LEU A 154 0.18 5.44 7.20
C LEU A 154 1.26 6.34 6.58
N THR A 155 1.13 7.68 6.76
CA THR A 155 2.05 8.64 6.15
C THR A 155 3.44 8.58 6.76
N SER A 156 3.54 8.33 8.07
CA SER A 156 4.83 8.09 8.74
C SER A 156 5.52 6.85 8.19
N MET A 157 4.80 5.74 8.03
CA MET A 157 5.36 4.52 7.44
C MET A 157 5.77 4.73 5.97
N MET A 158 5.00 5.47 5.19
CA MET A 158 5.39 5.84 3.83
C MET A 158 6.68 6.66 3.83
N GLY A 159 6.80 7.65 4.72
CA GLY A 159 7.99 8.48 4.86
C GLY A 159 9.22 7.67 5.26
N PHE A 160 9.11 6.81 6.27
CA PHE A 160 10.22 5.93 6.69
C PHE A 160 10.62 4.95 5.59
N SER A 161 9.66 4.38 4.88
CA SER A 161 9.92 3.47 3.75
C SER A 161 10.68 4.19 2.61
N ALA A 162 10.23 5.40 2.23
CA ALA A 162 10.88 6.21 1.21
C ALA A 162 12.28 6.66 1.64
N LEU A 163 12.44 7.11 2.91
CA LEU A 163 13.73 7.49 3.48
C LEU A 163 14.70 6.31 3.48
N GLY A 164 14.24 5.14 3.92
CA GLY A 164 15.06 3.92 3.92
C GLY A 164 15.56 3.55 2.53
N ALA A 165 14.69 3.60 1.52
CA ALA A 165 15.08 3.35 0.13
C ALA A 165 16.08 4.41 -0.38
N GLY A 166 15.87 5.69 -0.04
CA GLY A 166 16.80 6.77 -0.40
C GLY A 166 18.18 6.58 0.21
N LEU A 167 18.28 6.26 1.50
CA LEU A 167 19.55 6.02 2.19
C LEU A 167 20.31 4.79 1.65
N ILE A 168 19.58 3.73 1.26
CA ILE A 168 20.18 2.55 0.64
C ILE A 168 20.82 2.91 -0.70
N LEU A 169 20.13 3.71 -1.51
CA LEU A 169 20.64 4.15 -2.82
C LEU A 169 21.79 5.14 -2.67
N GLU A 170 21.69 6.11 -1.76
CA GLU A 170 22.76 7.09 -1.51
C GLU A 170 24.02 6.44 -1.00
N GLY A 171 23.91 5.44 -0.13
CA GLY A 171 25.04 4.65 0.38
C GLY A 171 25.66 3.71 -0.65
N GLY A 172 25.10 3.59 -1.85
CA GLY A 172 25.59 2.69 -2.90
C GLY A 172 25.53 1.19 -2.55
N HIS A 173 24.70 0.84 -1.54
CA HIS A 173 24.60 -0.55 -1.07
C HIS A 173 23.85 -1.45 -2.04
N LEU A 174 22.86 -0.89 -2.73
CA LEU A 174 22.06 -1.59 -3.74
C LEU A 174 21.84 -0.67 -4.96
N THR A 175 21.72 -1.27 -6.11
CA THR A 175 21.26 -0.61 -7.33
C THR A 175 19.77 -0.23 -7.24
N LEU A 176 19.29 0.62 -8.13
CA LEU A 176 17.88 0.98 -8.19
C LEU A 176 16.99 -0.26 -8.34
N ARG A 177 17.35 -1.20 -9.22
CA ARG A 177 16.58 -2.45 -9.42
C ARG A 177 16.55 -3.34 -8.19
N GLU A 178 17.68 -3.49 -7.50
CA GLU A 178 17.75 -4.26 -6.25
C GLU A 178 16.95 -3.59 -5.13
N THR A 179 16.94 -2.25 -5.06
CA THR A 179 16.13 -1.50 -4.09
C THR A 179 14.63 -1.68 -4.37
N ILE A 180 14.22 -1.68 -5.64
CA ILE A 180 12.84 -2.00 -6.04
C ILE A 180 12.49 -3.43 -5.62
N ALA A 181 13.36 -4.40 -5.88
CA ALA A 181 13.15 -5.79 -5.48
C ALA A 181 13.05 -5.94 -3.96
N LEU A 182 13.91 -5.29 -3.20
CA LEU A 182 13.87 -5.32 -1.72
C LEU A 182 12.52 -4.79 -1.18
N THR A 183 12.08 -3.63 -1.65
CA THR A 183 10.80 -3.05 -1.20
C THR A 183 9.60 -3.90 -1.62
N ALA A 184 9.68 -4.54 -2.78
CA ALA A 184 8.69 -5.50 -3.26
C ALA A 184 8.63 -6.75 -2.39
N ILE A 185 9.78 -7.33 -2.02
CA ILE A 185 9.87 -8.49 -1.11
C ILE A 185 9.30 -8.14 0.27
N ILE A 186 9.62 -6.97 0.81
CA ILE A 186 9.03 -6.48 2.07
C ILE A 186 7.51 -6.45 1.94
N GLN A 187 6.97 -5.90 0.86
CA GLN A 187 5.52 -5.80 0.65
C GLN A 187 4.86 -7.17 0.48
N ILE A 188 5.47 -8.10 -0.26
CA ILE A 188 5.03 -9.49 -0.38
C ILE A 188 4.98 -10.15 1.00
N GLY A 189 6.04 -10.00 1.79
CA GLY A 189 6.13 -10.51 3.16
C GLY A 189 5.01 -9.97 4.05
N MET A 190 4.73 -8.67 3.98
CA MET A 190 3.63 -8.05 4.74
C MET A 190 2.27 -8.59 4.32
N GLY A 191 2.03 -8.79 3.03
CA GLY A 191 0.83 -9.45 2.53
C GLY A 191 0.69 -10.88 3.04
N ALA A 192 1.77 -11.65 3.01
CA ALA A 192 1.81 -13.02 3.54
C ALA A 192 1.55 -13.07 5.05
N ILE A 193 2.16 -12.16 5.83
CA ILE A 193 1.91 -12.03 7.27
C ILE A 193 0.43 -11.76 7.54
N TRP A 194 -0.21 -10.86 6.78
CA TRP A 194 -1.65 -10.64 6.90
C TRP A 194 -2.45 -11.93 6.63
N LEU A 195 -2.14 -12.62 5.54
CA LEU A 195 -2.86 -13.84 5.15
C LEU A 195 -2.75 -14.95 6.21
N ILE A 196 -1.59 -15.08 6.83
CA ILE A 196 -1.32 -16.12 7.83
C ILE A 196 -1.92 -15.76 9.20
N PHE A 197 -1.75 -14.53 9.67
CA PHE A 197 -2.05 -14.16 11.06
C PHE A 197 -3.34 -13.35 11.24
N ALA A 198 -3.72 -12.52 10.28
CA ALA A 198 -4.90 -11.65 10.39
C ALA A 198 -6.14 -12.29 9.76
N THR A 199 -6.01 -12.94 8.60
CA THR A 199 -7.15 -13.53 7.88
C THR A 199 -7.94 -14.56 8.73
N PRO A 200 -7.34 -15.48 9.51
CA PRO A 200 -8.10 -16.38 10.36
C PRO A 200 -8.94 -15.64 11.41
N LYS A 201 -8.38 -14.59 12.01
CA LYS A 201 -9.06 -13.75 13.03
C LYS A 201 -10.20 -12.94 12.43
N GLU A 202 -10.04 -12.47 11.19
CA GLU A 202 -11.09 -11.75 10.46
C GLU A 202 -12.26 -12.69 10.08
N ARG A 203 -11.98 -13.93 9.73
CA ARG A 203 -13.02 -14.94 9.44
C ARG A 203 -13.92 -15.25 10.64
N LEU A 204 -13.35 -15.27 11.85
CA LEU A 204 -14.11 -15.49 13.08
C LEU A 204 -15.10 -14.36 13.41
N MET A 205 -14.99 -13.20 12.78
CA MET A 205 -15.92 -12.09 12.98
C MET A 205 -17.13 -12.10 12.03
N ILE A 206 -17.08 -12.95 11.01
CA ILE A 206 -18.14 -13.05 9.98
C ILE A 206 -19.06 -14.25 10.26
N ASN A 207 -18.58 -15.24 11.00
CA ASN A 207 -19.32 -16.40 11.46
C ASN A 207 -20.00 -16.13 12.82
#